data_8c82a47b58ff82376aa3f42ade5ee9ae
#
_entry.id   8c82a47b58ff82376aa3f42ade5ee9ae
#
_cell.length_a   1.000
_cell.length_b   1.000
_cell.length_c   1.000
_cell.angle_alpha   90.00
_cell.angle_beta   90.00
_cell.angle_gamma   90.00
#
_symmetry.space_group_name_H-M   'P 1'
#
loop_
_entity.id
_entity.type
_entity.pdbx_description
1 polymer ?
#
loop_
_entity_poly.entity_id
_entity_poly.type
_entity_poly.pdbx_seq_one_letter_code
_entity_poly.pdbx_strand_id
1 'polypeptide(L)'
;FVLRESVFGQMMTSIVTCPVCGDELEFDFASSDICMRNEEHCQEMQHISDSDYEVQFRLPNSLDLAAIDGLKDLAIAEKLLLSYCVLSSKKDGDEIEVDQLPEEIVDAIAEKMAQADPRGDIQLAIVCSSCGHKWMLIFDIVSFFRREIDSWARRILLEVHLLASAYGWSEADILAMSPNRRQIYLEMSCG
;
A
#
# COMPACT_ATOMS: atom_id res chain seq x y z
N PHE A 1 -6.16 4.16 2.85
CA PHE A 1 -7.54 3.65 2.78
C PHE A 1 -8.56 4.77 2.60
N VAL A 2 -8.62 5.80 3.46
CA VAL A 2 -9.63 6.88 3.42
C VAL A 2 -9.73 7.54 2.04
N LEU A 3 -8.60 7.89 1.42
CA LEU A 3 -8.60 8.49 0.09
C LEU A 3 -9.14 7.52 -0.97
N ARG A 4 -8.77 6.24 -0.92
CA ARG A 4 -9.24 5.22 -1.85
C ARG A 4 -10.76 5.00 -1.69
N GLU A 5 -11.25 4.89 -0.47
CA GLU A 5 -12.68 4.74 -0.18
C GLU A 5 -13.52 5.91 -0.70
N SER A 6 -13.01 7.13 -0.61
CA SER A 6 -13.70 8.32 -1.12
C SER A 6 -13.83 8.33 -2.64
N VAL A 7 -12.94 7.64 -3.37
CA VAL A 7 -12.92 7.61 -4.85
C VAL A 7 -13.62 6.36 -5.40
N PHE A 8 -13.35 5.17 -4.82
CA PHE A 8 -13.78 3.88 -5.37
C PHE A 8 -14.73 3.09 -4.46
N GLY A 9 -15.05 3.62 -3.26
CA GLY A 9 -15.91 2.93 -2.30
C GLY A 9 -15.13 1.94 -1.42
N GLN A 10 -15.85 1.18 -0.58
CA GLN A 10 -15.26 0.31 0.43
C GLN A 10 -14.81 -1.06 -0.12
N MET A 11 -15.50 -1.56 -1.13
CA MET A 11 -15.19 -2.88 -1.71
C MET A 11 -13.96 -2.83 -2.61
N MET A 12 -13.13 -3.83 -2.50
CA MET A 12 -11.92 -4.06 -3.30
C MET A 12 -12.02 -5.42 -3.95
N THR A 13 -11.76 -5.48 -5.26
CA THR A 13 -11.67 -6.73 -6.02
C THR A 13 -10.21 -6.96 -6.42
N SER A 14 -9.69 -8.13 -6.15
CA SER A 14 -8.32 -8.50 -6.52
C SER A 14 -8.29 -9.83 -7.27
N ILE A 15 -7.36 -9.93 -8.22
CA ILE A 15 -7.10 -11.17 -8.96
C ILE A 15 -5.69 -11.63 -8.60
N VAL A 16 -5.56 -12.90 -8.19
CA VAL A 16 -4.27 -13.52 -7.85
C VAL A 16 -4.13 -14.87 -8.52
N THR A 17 -2.92 -15.21 -8.88
CA THR A 17 -2.61 -16.53 -9.47
C THR A 17 -2.17 -17.50 -8.38
N CYS A 18 -2.77 -18.68 -8.33
CA CYS A 18 -2.36 -19.72 -7.39
C CYS A 18 -0.93 -20.18 -7.70
N PRO A 19 0.00 -20.19 -6.73
CA PRO A 19 1.39 -20.56 -6.97
C PRO A 19 1.58 -22.06 -7.26
N VAL A 20 0.55 -22.89 -6.99
CA VAL A 20 0.63 -24.35 -7.17
C VAL A 20 0.00 -24.82 -8.47
N CYS A 21 -1.22 -24.39 -8.78
CA CYS A 21 -1.93 -24.86 -9.99
C CYS A 21 -2.00 -23.83 -11.12
N GLY A 22 -1.57 -22.58 -10.87
CA GLY A 22 -1.60 -21.51 -11.88
C GLY A 22 -2.98 -20.92 -12.16
N ASP A 23 -4.00 -21.33 -11.41
CA ASP A 23 -5.36 -20.85 -11.61
C ASP A 23 -5.53 -19.42 -11.12
N GLU A 24 -6.31 -18.60 -11.83
CA GLU A 24 -6.63 -17.24 -11.45
C GLU A 24 -7.84 -17.22 -10.52
N LEU A 25 -7.68 -16.54 -9.39
CA LEU A 25 -8.69 -16.40 -8.36
C LEU A 25 -9.09 -14.94 -8.25
N GLU A 26 -10.36 -14.65 -8.44
CA GLU A 26 -10.94 -13.36 -8.14
C GLU A 26 -11.59 -13.41 -6.76
N PHE A 27 -11.32 -12.41 -5.93
CA PHE A 27 -11.93 -12.30 -4.61
C PHE A 27 -12.17 -10.85 -4.23
N ASP A 28 -13.27 -10.65 -3.52
CA ASP A 28 -13.69 -9.36 -2.97
C ASP A 28 -13.41 -9.30 -1.48
N PHE A 29 -13.00 -8.13 -1.00
CA PHE A 29 -12.81 -7.84 0.42
C PHE A 29 -13.09 -6.36 0.68
N ALA A 30 -13.50 -6.04 1.90
CA ALA A 30 -13.75 -4.66 2.28
C ALA A 30 -12.53 -4.06 2.98
N SER A 31 -12.36 -2.75 2.86
CA SER A 31 -11.35 -2.01 3.63
C SER A 31 -11.52 -2.21 5.14
N SER A 32 -12.77 -2.39 5.62
CA SER A 32 -13.07 -2.72 7.02
C SER A 32 -12.49 -4.05 7.49
N ASP A 33 -12.31 -5.02 6.58
CA ASP A 33 -11.77 -6.35 6.93
C ASP A 33 -10.26 -6.28 7.21
N ILE A 34 -9.59 -5.30 6.61
CA ILE A 34 -8.16 -5.04 6.77
C ILE A 34 -7.91 -4.04 7.91
N CYS A 35 -8.73 -3.01 7.99
CA CYS A 35 -8.66 -2.00 9.04
C CYS A 35 -9.28 -2.55 10.32
N MET A 36 -8.62 -3.49 11.01
CA MET A 36 -8.96 -3.72 12.41
C MET A 36 -8.84 -2.39 13.17
N ARG A 37 -9.95 -1.98 13.78
CA ARG A 37 -10.09 -0.74 14.54
C ARG A 37 -9.15 -0.72 15.75
N ASN A 38 -7.94 -0.28 15.55
CA ASN A 38 -7.13 0.28 16.62
C ASN A 38 -6.84 1.74 16.25
N GLU A 39 -7.81 2.61 16.56
CA GLU A 39 -7.62 4.07 16.52
C GLU A 39 -6.71 4.55 17.65
N GLU A 40 -6.23 3.65 18.51
CA GLU A 40 -5.40 3.99 19.65
C GLU A 40 -3.92 3.73 19.31
N HIS A 41 -3.18 4.83 19.26
CA HIS A 41 -1.72 4.93 19.33
C HIS A 41 -0.90 4.65 18.07
N CYS A 42 -1.00 5.48 17.06
CA CYS A 42 0.23 5.96 16.42
C CYS A 42 0.95 6.89 17.40
N GLN A 43 1.67 6.35 18.37
CA GLN A 43 2.64 7.16 19.11
C GLN A 43 3.69 7.59 18.08
N GLU A 44 3.80 8.89 17.86
CA GLU A 44 4.76 9.45 16.88
C GLU A 44 6.20 9.00 17.17
N MET A 45 6.51 8.69 18.43
CA MET A 45 7.82 8.21 18.86
C MET A 45 7.70 6.91 19.63
N GLN A 46 8.52 5.95 19.25
CA GLN A 46 8.70 4.66 19.90
C GLN A 46 10.03 4.65 20.68
N HIS A 47 10.11 3.82 21.70
CA HIS A 47 11.29 3.70 22.53
C HIS A 47 11.57 2.23 22.84
N ILE A 48 12.84 1.83 22.71
CA ILE A 48 13.36 0.55 23.18
C ILE A 48 14.41 0.82 24.26
N SER A 49 14.31 0.08 25.36
CA SER A 49 15.34 0.01 26.38
C SER A 49 15.62 -1.46 26.61
N ASP A 50 16.74 -1.94 26.16
CA ASP A 50 17.17 -3.33 26.31
C ASP A 50 18.64 -3.37 26.68
N SER A 51 18.91 -4.04 27.82
CA SER A 51 20.26 -4.15 28.41
C SER A 51 20.92 -2.79 28.57
N ASP A 52 21.94 -2.51 27.77
CA ASP A 52 22.76 -1.30 27.82
C ASP A 52 22.37 -0.29 26.72
N TYR A 53 21.34 -0.64 25.90
CA TYR A 53 20.91 0.17 24.74
C TYR A 53 19.60 0.89 25.00
N GLU A 54 19.59 2.18 24.66
CA GLU A 54 18.39 3.00 24.61
C GLU A 54 18.24 3.59 23.22
N VAL A 55 17.15 3.24 22.52
CA VAL A 55 16.89 3.74 21.16
C VAL A 55 15.53 4.38 21.10
N GLN A 56 15.49 5.63 20.57
CA GLN A 56 14.26 6.32 20.22
C GLN A 56 14.13 6.35 18.71
N PHE A 57 12.96 6.01 18.20
CA PHE A 57 12.70 5.96 16.77
C PHE A 57 11.23 6.31 16.46
N ARG A 58 10.98 6.64 15.22
CA ARG A 58 9.64 6.86 14.67
C ARG A 58 9.32 5.83 13.60
N LEU A 59 8.05 5.69 13.26
CA LEU A 59 7.64 4.90 12.12
C LEU A 59 8.11 5.54 10.80
N PRO A 60 8.42 4.74 9.77
CA PRO A 60 8.75 5.25 8.45
C PRO A 60 7.55 5.97 7.84
N ASN A 61 7.82 7.03 7.10
CA ASN A 61 6.83 7.77 6.34
C ASN A 61 7.06 7.61 4.83
N SER A 62 6.15 8.17 4.02
CA SER A 62 6.22 8.06 2.56
C SER A 62 7.47 8.70 1.93
N LEU A 63 8.08 9.69 2.58
CA LEU A 63 9.32 10.31 2.10
C LEU A 63 10.52 9.40 2.35
N ASP A 64 10.56 8.70 3.49
CA ASP A 64 11.60 7.72 3.81
C ASP A 64 11.56 6.56 2.81
N LEU A 65 10.34 6.05 2.52
CA LEU A 65 10.14 5.00 1.53
C LEU A 65 10.53 5.47 0.11
N ALA A 66 10.19 6.70 -0.27
CA ALA A 66 10.58 7.26 -1.55
C ALA A 66 12.11 7.44 -1.68
N ALA A 67 12.81 7.68 -0.58
CA ALA A 67 14.27 7.82 -0.58
C ALA A 67 15.01 6.49 -0.82
N ILE A 68 14.40 5.35 -0.48
CA ILE A 68 14.95 4.02 -0.72
C ILE A 68 14.39 3.36 -1.99
N ASP A 69 13.40 3.98 -2.64
CA ASP A 69 12.80 3.47 -3.86
C ASP A 69 13.85 3.35 -4.97
N GLY A 70 13.89 2.20 -5.63
CA GLY A 70 14.85 1.90 -6.69
C GLY A 70 16.20 1.34 -6.21
N LEU A 71 16.47 1.24 -4.90
CA LEU A 71 17.63 0.51 -4.39
C LEU A 71 17.44 -0.99 -4.63
N LYS A 72 18.44 -1.62 -5.26
CA LYS A 72 18.40 -3.05 -5.59
C LYS A 72 18.90 -3.94 -4.44
N ASP A 73 19.71 -3.37 -3.57
CA ASP A 73 20.28 -4.07 -2.42
C ASP A 73 19.42 -3.83 -1.20
N LEU A 74 18.74 -4.90 -0.76
CA LEU A 74 17.83 -4.86 0.37
C LEU A 74 18.53 -4.47 1.68
N ALA A 75 19.75 -4.97 1.92
CA ALA A 75 20.50 -4.67 3.13
C ALA A 75 20.90 -3.19 3.22
N ILE A 76 21.20 -2.56 2.07
CA ILE A 76 21.46 -1.12 2.01
C ILE A 76 20.17 -0.33 2.24
N ALA A 77 19.05 -0.77 1.65
CA ALA A 77 17.76 -0.13 1.83
C ALA A 77 17.28 -0.18 3.28
N GLU A 78 17.42 -1.33 3.97
CA GLU A 78 17.09 -1.49 5.39
C GLU A 78 17.91 -0.56 6.28
N LYS A 79 19.22 -0.53 6.11
CA LYS A 79 20.11 0.33 6.90
C LYS A 79 19.78 1.81 6.70
N LEU A 80 19.51 2.20 5.45
CA LEU A 80 19.16 3.58 5.13
C LEU A 80 17.80 3.94 5.74
N LEU A 81 16.81 3.07 5.63
CA LEU A 81 15.50 3.28 6.25
C LEU A 81 15.61 3.40 7.76
N LEU A 82 16.39 2.52 8.40
CA LEU A 82 16.63 2.56 9.82
C LEU A 82 17.27 3.89 10.23
N SER A 83 18.25 4.40 9.47
CA SER A 83 18.92 5.68 9.74
C SER A 83 17.98 6.88 9.66
N TYR A 84 16.92 6.82 8.83
CA TYR A 84 15.89 7.87 8.77
C TYR A 84 14.88 7.79 9.92
N CYS A 85 14.67 6.60 10.45
CA CYS A 85 13.68 6.36 11.49
C CYS A 85 14.24 6.53 12.91
N VAL A 86 15.52 6.21 13.16
CA VAL A 86 16.15 6.35 14.47
C VAL A 86 16.45 7.83 14.74
N LEU A 87 15.93 8.33 15.86
CA LEU A 87 16.08 9.72 16.30
C LEU A 87 17.24 9.88 17.30
N SER A 88 17.47 8.86 18.12
CA SER A 88 18.55 8.83 19.12
C SER A 88 18.90 7.39 19.43
N SER A 89 20.18 7.08 19.51
CA SER A 89 20.69 5.77 19.94
C SER A 89 21.82 5.96 20.95
N LYS A 90 21.72 5.23 22.07
CA LYS A 90 22.68 5.30 23.19
C LYS A 90 23.06 3.89 23.64
N LYS A 91 24.31 3.76 24.07
CA LYS A 91 24.84 2.60 24.78
C LYS A 91 25.47 3.04 26.09
N ASP A 92 25.06 2.47 27.24
CA ASP A 92 25.54 2.84 28.57
C ASP A 92 25.42 4.35 28.87
N GLY A 93 24.47 5.06 28.20
CA GLY A 93 24.27 6.50 28.31
C GLY A 93 25.07 7.36 27.31
N ASP A 94 26.01 6.78 26.57
CA ASP A 94 26.78 7.46 25.53
C ASP A 94 26.08 7.35 24.18
N GLU A 95 26.08 8.42 23.39
CA GLU A 95 25.53 8.42 22.02
C GLU A 95 26.37 7.54 21.08
N ILE A 96 25.70 6.73 20.29
CA ILE A 96 26.32 5.85 19.28
C ILE A 96 25.64 6.06 17.92
N GLU A 97 26.35 5.75 16.84
CA GLU A 97 25.80 5.76 15.49
C GLU A 97 24.89 4.56 15.25
N VAL A 98 23.89 4.72 14.40
CA VAL A 98 22.90 3.66 14.05
C VAL A 98 23.58 2.40 13.51
N ASP A 99 24.66 2.58 12.75
CA ASP A 99 25.46 1.45 12.19
C ASP A 99 26.19 0.62 13.25
N GLN A 100 26.27 1.09 14.48
CA GLN A 100 26.90 0.40 15.61
C GLN A 100 25.89 -0.40 16.44
N LEU A 101 24.61 -0.33 16.12
CA LEU A 101 23.57 -1.11 16.78
C LEU A 101 23.74 -2.61 16.47
N PRO A 102 23.68 -3.49 17.47
CA PRO A 102 23.67 -4.93 17.25
C PRO A 102 22.42 -5.36 16.46
N GLU A 103 22.52 -6.46 15.73
CA GLU A 103 21.44 -7.04 14.94
C GLU A 103 20.18 -7.32 15.80
N GLU A 104 20.39 -7.79 17.04
CA GLU A 104 19.30 -8.06 18.00
C GLU A 104 18.48 -6.79 18.33
N ILE A 105 19.14 -5.63 18.43
CA ILE A 105 18.45 -4.35 18.69
C ILE A 105 17.74 -3.87 17.39
N VAL A 106 18.35 -4.07 16.23
CA VAL A 106 17.73 -3.76 14.94
C VAL A 106 16.47 -4.60 14.75
N ASP A 107 16.51 -5.89 15.03
CA ASP A 107 15.36 -6.79 14.98
C ASP A 107 14.25 -6.36 15.95
N ALA A 108 14.62 -5.99 17.17
CA ALA A 108 13.67 -5.49 18.17
C ALA A 108 13.00 -4.16 17.73
N ILE A 109 13.73 -3.28 17.04
CA ILE A 109 13.17 -2.07 16.43
C ILE A 109 12.16 -2.45 15.35
N ALA A 110 12.53 -3.37 14.44
CA ALA A 110 11.65 -3.81 13.35
C ALA A 110 10.37 -4.47 13.89
N GLU A 111 10.48 -5.35 14.89
CA GLU A 111 9.32 -5.93 15.57
C GLU A 111 8.40 -4.87 16.19
N LYS A 112 8.97 -3.89 16.87
CA LYS A 112 8.19 -2.82 17.49
C LYS A 112 7.53 -1.91 16.46
N MET A 113 8.20 -1.62 15.34
CA MET A 113 7.60 -0.90 14.22
C MET A 113 6.40 -1.67 13.64
N ALA A 114 6.55 -2.98 13.43
CA ALA A 114 5.46 -3.84 12.94
C ALA A 114 4.27 -3.91 13.91
N GLN A 115 4.53 -3.94 15.22
CA GLN A 115 3.47 -3.90 16.24
C GLN A 115 2.78 -2.55 16.33
N ALA A 116 3.52 -1.46 16.12
CA ALA A 116 2.98 -0.10 16.19
C ALA A 116 2.17 0.28 14.94
N ASP A 117 2.51 -0.28 13.77
CA ASP A 117 1.73 -0.12 12.54
C ASP A 117 1.42 -1.48 11.88
N PRO A 118 0.41 -2.21 12.37
CA PRO A 118 -0.05 -3.44 11.73
C PRO A 118 -0.57 -3.25 10.29
N ARG A 119 -0.79 -2.00 9.87
CA ARG A 119 -1.24 -1.68 8.49
C ARG A 119 -0.08 -1.63 7.50
N GLY A 120 1.15 -1.59 7.99
CA GLY A 120 2.37 -1.66 7.15
C GLY A 120 2.62 -3.05 6.56
N ASP A 121 2.13 -4.11 7.21
CA ASP A 121 2.24 -5.51 6.76
C ASP A 121 0.87 -6.20 6.73
N ILE A 122 0.07 -5.86 5.72
CA ILE A 122 -1.25 -6.44 5.53
C ILE A 122 -1.11 -7.78 4.82
N GLN A 123 -1.54 -8.85 5.48
CA GLN A 123 -1.52 -10.20 4.93
C GLN A 123 -2.95 -10.75 4.78
N LEU A 124 -3.29 -11.20 3.57
CA LEU A 124 -4.56 -11.81 3.26
C LEU A 124 -4.40 -13.33 3.16
N ALA A 125 -5.20 -14.08 3.92
CA ALA A 125 -5.22 -15.53 3.84
C ALA A 125 -6.05 -15.98 2.64
N ILE A 126 -5.40 -16.55 1.63
CA ILE A 126 -6.03 -17.01 0.39
C ILE A 126 -6.11 -18.53 0.36
N VAL A 127 -7.24 -19.04 -0.15
CA VAL A 127 -7.45 -20.46 -0.38
C VAL A 127 -7.84 -20.67 -1.84
N CYS A 128 -7.06 -21.46 -2.56
CA CYS A 128 -7.37 -21.80 -3.96
C CYS A 128 -8.61 -22.69 -4.03
N SER A 129 -9.62 -22.24 -4.77
CA SER A 129 -10.85 -23.02 -5.00
C SER A 129 -10.62 -24.29 -5.83
N SER A 130 -9.62 -24.30 -6.69
CA SER A 130 -9.34 -25.40 -7.61
C SER A 130 -8.48 -26.50 -6.99
N CYS A 131 -7.42 -26.16 -6.22
CA CYS A 131 -6.51 -27.17 -5.67
C CYS A 131 -6.47 -27.21 -4.13
N GLY A 132 -7.17 -26.30 -3.44
CA GLY A 132 -7.21 -26.22 -1.99
C GLY A 132 -5.93 -25.67 -1.33
N HIS A 133 -4.94 -25.21 -2.13
CA HIS A 133 -3.71 -24.62 -1.60
C HIS A 133 -4.02 -23.36 -0.79
N LYS A 134 -3.34 -23.21 0.34
CA LYS A 134 -3.48 -22.05 1.24
C LYS A 134 -2.18 -21.31 1.31
N TRP A 135 -2.22 -19.98 1.20
CA TRP A 135 -1.05 -19.13 1.36
C TRP A 135 -1.43 -17.74 1.89
N MET A 136 -0.44 -17.03 2.37
CA MET A 136 -0.58 -15.62 2.75
C MET A 136 -0.13 -14.74 1.59
N LEU A 137 -1.00 -13.79 1.21
CA LEU A 137 -0.72 -12.78 0.20
C LEU A 137 -0.41 -11.46 0.89
N ILE A 138 0.75 -10.89 0.64
CA ILE A 138 1.08 -9.53 1.09
C ILE A 138 0.26 -8.55 0.25
N PHE A 139 -0.51 -7.69 0.93
CA PHE A 139 -1.36 -6.70 0.28
C PHE A 139 -0.78 -5.29 0.42
N ASP A 140 -0.26 -4.76 -0.68
CA ASP A 140 0.22 -3.39 -0.79
C ASP A 140 -0.91 -2.47 -1.30
N ILE A 141 -1.51 -1.71 -0.38
CA ILE A 141 -2.60 -0.76 -0.69
C ILE A 141 -2.17 0.35 -1.65
N VAL A 142 -0.91 0.78 -1.61
CA VAL A 142 -0.41 1.87 -2.47
C VAL A 142 -0.35 1.40 -3.91
N SER A 143 0.28 0.25 -4.14
CA SER A 143 0.34 -0.38 -5.47
C SER A 143 -1.04 -0.79 -5.99
N PHE A 144 -1.93 -1.24 -5.10
CA PHE A 144 -3.30 -1.57 -5.44
C PHE A 144 -4.07 -0.31 -5.91
N PHE A 145 -4.05 0.76 -5.13
CA PHE A 145 -4.73 2.01 -5.44
C PHE A 145 -4.19 2.66 -6.72
N ARG A 146 -2.87 2.62 -6.95
CA ARG A 146 -2.26 3.08 -8.20
C ARG A 146 -2.82 2.35 -9.41
N ARG A 147 -2.94 1.02 -9.33
CA ARG A 147 -3.52 0.21 -10.42
C ARG A 147 -5.00 0.53 -10.66
N GLU A 148 -5.78 0.77 -9.61
CA GLU A 148 -7.17 1.21 -9.75
C GLU A 148 -7.27 2.57 -10.47
N ILE A 149 -6.41 3.54 -10.09
CA ILE A 149 -6.36 4.86 -10.75
C ILE A 149 -5.96 4.70 -12.22
N ASP A 150 -4.93 3.93 -12.53
CA ASP A 150 -4.48 3.71 -13.91
C ASP A 150 -5.57 3.06 -14.77
N SER A 151 -6.26 2.07 -14.23
CA SER A 151 -7.38 1.41 -14.91
C SER A 151 -8.56 2.34 -15.12
N TRP A 152 -8.89 3.15 -14.11
CA TRP A 152 -9.93 4.16 -14.20
C TRP A 152 -9.60 5.24 -15.24
N ALA A 153 -8.36 5.75 -15.24
CA ALA A 153 -7.90 6.75 -16.19
C ALA A 153 -7.97 6.23 -17.63
N ARG A 154 -7.50 4.99 -17.88
CA ARG A 154 -7.59 4.34 -19.19
C ARG A 154 -9.04 4.20 -19.67
N ARG A 155 -9.94 3.83 -18.78
CA ARG A 155 -11.38 3.74 -19.10
C ARG A 155 -11.95 5.10 -19.49
N ILE A 156 -11.65 6.17 -18.73
CA ILE A 156 -12.11 7.53 -19.06
C ILE A 156 -11.54 7.99 -20.41
N LEU A 157 -10.27 7.74 -20.69
CA LEU A 157 -9.66 8.07 -21.98
C LEU A 157 -10.33 7.32 -23.16
N LEU A 158 -10.72 6.07 -22.94
CA LEU A 158 -11.47 5.29 -23.92
C LEU A 158 -12.88 5.88 -24.15
N GLU A 159 -13.58 6.24 -23.07
CA GLU A 159 -14.88 6.93 -23.16
C GLU A 159 -14.77 8.23 -23.97
N VAL A 160 -13.75 9.05 -23.67
CA VAL A 160 -13.46 10.29 -24.41
C VAL A 160 -13.22 10.01 -25.89
N HIS A 161 -12.37 9.01 -26.19
CA HIS A 161 -12.05 8.65 -27.58
C HIS A 161 -13.32 8.23 -28.36
N LEU A 162 -14.14 7.36 -27.77
CA LEU A 162 -15.37 6.88 -28.42
C LEU A 162 -16.38 8.00 -28.64
N LEU A 163 -16.62 8.84 -27.64
CA LEU A 163 -17.56 9.94 -27.72
C LEU A 163 -17.08 11.05 -28.69
N ALA A 164 -15.79 11.39 -28.63
CA ALA A 164 -15.21 12.35 -29.58
C ALA A 164 -15.30 11.85 -31.02
N SER A 165 -15.04 10.55 -31.24
CA SER A 165 -15.12 9.94 -32.57
C SER A 165 -16.57 9.89 -33.11
N ALA A 166 -17.54 9.59 -32.23
CA ALA A 166 -18.95 9.45 -32.62
C ALA A 166 -19.64 10.82 -32.84
N TYR A 167 -19.36 11.79 -31.98
CA TYR A 167 -20.12 13.05 -31.91
C TYR A 167 -19.31 14.30 -32.27
N GLY A 168 -17.99 14.20 -32.41
CA GLY A 168 -17.11 15.33 -32.68
C GLY A 168 -16.97 16.32 -31.51
N TRP A 169 -17.32 15.90 -30.29
CA TRP A 169 -17.22 16.75 -29.11
C TRP A 169 -15.76 16.85 -28.63
N SER A 170 -15.43 17.99 -27.99
CA SER A 170 -14.12 18.14 -27.39
C SER A 170 -13.98 17.32 -26.11
N GLU A 171 -12.74 16.95 -25.76
CA GLU A 171 -12.43 16.27 -24.49
C GLU A 171 -12.98 17.05 -23.29
N ALA A 172 -12.83 18.38 -23.30
CA ALA A 172 -13.32 19.25 -22.22
C ALA A 172 -14.85 19.16 -22.05
N ASP A 173 -15.62 19.15 -23.16
CA ASP A 173 -17.08 19.02 -23.12
C ASP A 173 -17.50 17.64 -22.60
N ILE A 174 -16.79 16.59 -23.01
CA ILE A 174 -17.05 15.21 -22.58
C ILE A 174 -16.77 15.05 -21.08
N LEU A 175 -15.63 15.53 -20.60
CA LEU A 175 -15.24 15.44 -19.19
C LEU A 175 -16.11 16.31 -18.27
N ALA A 176 -16.70 17.39 -18.79
CA ALA A 176 -17.67 18.21 -18.05
C ALA A 176 -19.03 17.50 -17.84
N MET A 177 -19.32 16.42 -18.58
CA MET A 177 -20.54 15.63 -18.39
C MET A 177 -20.42 14.73 -17.16
N SER A 178 -21.55 14.49 -16.48
CA SER A 178 -21.61 13.46 -15.44
C SER A 178 -21.34 12.06 -16.02
N PRO A 179 -20.77 11.12 -15.23
CA PRO A 179 -20.50 9.75 -15.67
C PRO A 179 -21.74 9.06 -16.28
N ASN A 180 -22.91 9.22 -15.65
CA ASN A 180 -24.15 8.63 -16.15
C ASN A 180 -24.54 9.17 -17.54
N ARG A 181 -24.33 10.47 -17.77
CA ARG A 181 -24.65 11.07 -19.06
C ARG A 181 -23.69 10.59 -20.15
N ARG A 182 -22.40 10.45 -19.84
CA ARG A 182 -21.43 9.87 -20.78
C ARG A 182 -21.79 8.43 -21.14
N GLN A 183 -22.17 7.62 -20.14
CA GLN A 183 -22.57 6.24 -20.35
C GLN A 183 -23.76 6.11 -21.31
N ILE A 184 -24.81 6.94 -21.17
CA ILE A 184 -25.98 6.95 -22.06
C ILE A 184 -25.54 7.22 -23.50
N TYR A 185 -24.66 8.21 -23.73
CA TYR A 185 -24.18 8.50 -25.09
C TYR A 185 -23.29 7.40 -25.66
N LEU A 186 -22.49 6.73 -24.84
CA LEU A 186 -21.72 5.56 -25.26
C LEU A 186 -22.64 4.43 -25.73
N GLU A 187 -23.68 4.11 -24.98
CA GLU A 187 -24.67 3.11 -25.37
C GLU A 187 -25.36 3.46 -26.69
N MET A 188 -25.69 4.74 -26.93
CA MET A 188 -26.24 5.20 -28.18
C MET A 188 -25.25 5.15 -29.35
N SER A 189 -23.94 5.23 -29.09
CA SER A 189 -22.91 5.20 -30.14
C SER A 189 -22.53 3.79 -30.59
N CYS A 190 -22.84 2.78 -29.78
CA CYS A 190 -22.53 1.38 -30.05
C CYS A 190 -23.71 0.60 -30.69
N GLY A 191 -24.88 1.19 -30.82
CA GLY A 191 -26.07 0.59 -31.46
C GLY A 191 -26.22 1.04 -32.88
#